data_144a907f2567e22d0ecea13cc387811a
#
_entry.id   144a907f2567e22d0ecea13cc387811a
#
_cell.length_a   1.000
_cell.length_b   1.000
_cell.length_c   1.000
_cell.angle_alpha   90.00
_cell.angle_beta   90.00
_cell.angle_gamma   90.00
#
_symmetry.space_group_name_H-M   'P 1'
#
loop_
_entity.id
_entity.type
_entity.pdbx_description
1 polymer ?
#
loop_
_entity_poly.entity_id
_entity_poly.type
_entity_poly.pdbx_seq_one_letter_code
_entity_poly.pdbx_strand_id
1 'polypeptide(L)'
;MAQFELTTYGADDEVLKHFETDKVRWGIFMQALEVADSLEEKSASEQFALINTFVKKIFPDLTDADLENADVDDVMNTFKQLLAKAGAIGGGRKNAVGAE
;
A
#
# COMPACT_ATOMS: atom_id res chain seq x y z
N MET A 1 -16.17 -7.55 3.76
CA MET A 1 -15.28 -6.49 4.22
C MET A 1 -14.13 -6.28 3.27
N ALA A 2 -13.83 -5.04 2.92
CA ALA A 2 -12.73 -4.76 2.00
C ALA A 2 -11.40 -4.98 2.69
N GLN A 3 -10.45 -5.52 1.96
CA GLN A 3 -9.11 -5.74 2.49
C GLN A 3 -8.30 -4.44 2.52
N PHE A 4 -8.55 -3.57 1.55
CA PHE A 4 -7.86 -2.29 1.45
C PHE A 4 -8.88 -1.17 1.60
N GLU A 5 -8.63 -0.25 2.52
CA GLU A 5 -9.52 0.87 2.76
C GLU A 5 -8.71 2.13 2.99
N LEU A 6 -9.23 3.25 2.52
CA LEU A 6 -8.58 4.53 2.69
C LEU A 6 -9.64 5.61 2.77
N THR A 7 -9.55 6.47 3.78
CA THR A 7 -10.49 7.55 3.99
C THR A 7 -9.78 8.88 3.90
N THR A 8 -10.41 9.87 3.28
CA THR A 8 -9.89 11.22 3.24
C THR A 8 -10.76 12.12 4.11
N TYR A 9 -10.13 13.13 4.68
CA TYR A 9 -10.77 14.01 5.64
C TYR A 9 -10.65 15.47 5.25
N GLY A 10 -11.67 16.26 5.60
CA GLY A 10 -11.65 17.69 5.39
C GLY A 10 -11.01 18.41 6.58
N ALA A 11 -11.04 19.72 6.52
CA ALA A 11 -10.40 20.56 7.54
C ALA A 11 -10.98 20.38 8.94
N ASP A 12 -12.25 19.99 9.01
CA ASP A 12 -12.94 19.78 10.30
C ASP A 12 -13.04 18.29 10.64
N ASP A 13 -12.18 17.48 10.05
CA ASP A 13 -12.16 16.03 10.25
C ASP A 13 -13.40 15.32 9.73
N GLU A 14 -14.17 15.99 8.88
CA GLU A 14 -15.30 15.31 8.25
C GLU A 14 -14.79 14.36 7.15
N VAL A 15 -15.44 13.23 6.98
CA VAL A 15 -15.09 12.29 5.94
C VAL A 15 -15.49 12.85 4.57
N LEU A 16 -14.52 13.04 3.69
CA LEU A 16 -14.78 13.53 2.35
C LEU A 16 -15.02 12.38 1.38
N LYS A 17 -14.17 11.38 1.41
CA LYS A 17 -14.27 10.22 0.52
C LYS A 17 -13.81 8.98 1.24
N HIS A 18 -14.35 7.86 0.83
CA HIS A 18 -13.92 6.56 1.33
C HIS A 18 -13.66 5.65 0.14
N PHE A 19 -12.49 5.09 0.08
CA PHE A 19 -12.08 4.15 -0.97
C PHE A 19 -11.93 2.78 -0.36
N GLU A 20 -12.41 1.76 -1.06
CA GLU A 20 -12.18 0.40 -0.60
C GLU A 20 -12.15 -0.57 -1.76
N THR A 21 -11.38 -1.63 -1.63
CA THR A 21 -11.31 -2.68 -2.63
C THR A 21 -10.77 -3.96 -2.00
N ASP A 22 -11.19 -5.08 -2.53
CA ASP A 22 -10.66 -6.39 -2.15
C ASP A 22 -9.66 -6.90 -3.17
N LYS A 23 -9.49 -6.18 -4.26
CA LYS A 23 -8.74 -6.70 -5.40
C LYS A 23 -7.48 -5.92 -5.66
N VAL A 24 -6.41 -6.67 -5.94
CA VAL A 24 -5.15 -6.10 -6.40
C VAL A 24 -4.81 -6.82 -7.70
N ARG A 25 -4.57 -6.04 -8.75
CA ARG A 25 -4.25 -6.62 -10.04
C ARG A 25 -2.89 -7.30 -9.98
N TRP A 26 -2.76 -8.37 -10.74
CA TRP A 26 -1.53 -9.16 -10.76
C TRP A 26 -0.29 -8.32 -11.04
N GLY A 27 -0.39 -7.38 -12.00
CA GLY A 27 0.74 -6.51 -12.32
C GLY A 27 1.22 -5.67 -11.15
N ILE A 28 0.28 -5.16 -10.35
CA ILE A 28 0.62 -4.39 -9.16
C ILE A 28 1.32 -5.28 -8.14
N PHE A 29 0.79 -6.49 -7.96
CA PHE A 29 1.37 -7.45 -7.04
C PHE A 29 2.81 -7.80 -7.42
N MET A 30 3.05 -8.04 -8.70
CA MET A 30 4.40 -8.37 -9.17
C MET A 30 5.37 -7.20 -8.96
N GLN A 31 4.91 -5.97 -9.16
CA GLN A 31 5.73 -4.80 -8.89
C GLN A 31 6.05 -4.68 -7.41
N ALA A 32 5.08 -5.01 -6.56
CA ALA A 32 5.30 -4.96 -5.11
C ALA A 32 6.35 -5.98 -4.67
N LEU A 33 6.36 -7.15 -5.30
CA LEU A 33 7.38 -8.16 -5.01
C LEU A 33 8.78 -7.64 -5.30
N GLU A 34 8.93 -6.98 -6.46
CA GLU A 34 10.23 -6.42 -6.83
C GLU A 34 10.68 -5.34 -5.86
N VAL A 35 9.76 -4.49 -5.47
CA VAL A 35 10.07 -3.40 -4.56
C VAL A 35 10.39 -3.91 -3.16
N ALA A 36 9.68 -4.95 -2.72
CA ALA A 36 9.87 -5.48 -1.37
C ALA A 36 11.31 -5.91 -1.12
N ASP A 37 11.96 -6.46 -2.15
CA ASP A 37 13.33 -6.94 -2.00
C ASP A 37 14.34 -5.82 -1.77
N SER A 38 14.06 -4.63 -2.27
CA SER A 38 15.00 -3.52 -2.17
C SER A 38 14.51 -2.35 -1.34
N LEU A 39 13.36 -2.51 -0.69
CA LEU A 39 12.73 -1.40 0.02
C LEU A 39 13.62 -0.83 1.12
N GLU A 40 14.28 -1.70 1.86
CA GLU A 40 15.12 -1.27 2.97
C GLU A 40 16.33 -0.48 2.54
N GLU A 41 16.76 -0.64 1.29
CA GLU A 41 17.91 0.06 0.76
C GLU A 41 17.57 1.48 0.29
N LYS A 42 16.31 1.82 0.25
CA LYS A 42 15.87 3.11 -0.25
C LYS A 42 15.77 4.12 0.88
N SER A 43 16.00 5.39 0.53
CA SER A 43 15.82 6.47 1.50
C SER A 43 14.35 6.60 1.87
N ALA A 44 14.07 7.32 2.96
CA ALA A 44 12.69 7.53 3.39
C ALA A 44 11.88 8.20 2.27
N SER A 45 12.45 9.19 1.60
CA SER A 45 11.76 9.88 0.50
C SER A 45 11.38 8.91 -0.61
N GLU A 46 12.29 8.03 -0.97
CA GLU A 46 12.02 7.05 -2.01
C GLU A 46 10.95 6.06 -1.59
N GLN A 47 10.98 5.63 -0.32
CA GLN A 47 9.98 4.72 0.20
C GLN A 47 8.59 5.37 0.16
N PHE A 48 8.49 6.63 0.57
CA PHE A 48 7.20 7.32 0.56
C PHE A 48 6.70 7.56 -0.86
N ALA A 49 7.61 7.83 -1.80
CA ALA A 49 7.22 7.97 -3.20
C ALA A 49 6.63 6.67 -3.73
N LEU A 50 7.21 5.53 -3.34
CA LEU A 50 6.69 4.22 -3.72
C LEU A 50 5.33 3.96 -3.09
N ILE A 51 5.17 4.33 -1.82
CA ILE A 51 3.88 4.18 -1.14
C ILE A 51 2.80 4.93 -1.90
N ASN A 52 3.06 6.19 -2.27
CA ASN A 52 2.12 6.99 -3.04
C ASN A 52 1.77 6.31 -4.35
N THR A 53 2.78 5.82 -5.05
CA THR A 53 2.58 5.16 -6.34
C THR A 53 1.69 3.93 -6.21
N PHE A 54 1.98 3.07 -5.24
CA PHE A 54 1.23 1.83 -5.09
C PHE A 54 -0.19 2.06 -4.58
N VAL A 55 -0.36 2.99 -3.65
CA VAL A 55 -1.68 3.30 -3.13
C VAL A 55 -2.58 3.80 -4.25
N LYS A 56 -2.05 4.64 -5.14
CA LYS A 56 -2.81 5.13 -6.28
C LYS A 56 -3.11 4.03 -7.29
N LYS A 57 -2.27 3.03 -7.39
CA LYS A 57 -2.54 1.88 -8.26
C LYS A 57 -3.64 0.99 -7.68
N ILE A 58 -3.68 0.86 -6.37
CA ILE A 58 -4.72 0.07 -5.70
C ILE A 58 -6.06 0.77 -5.81
N PHE A 59 -6.07 2.09 -5.68
CA PHE A 59 -7.27 2.89 -5.80
C PHE A 59 -7.16 3.82 -7.00
N PRO A 60 -7.52 3.34 -8.20
CA PRO A 60 -7.31 4.13 -9.44
C PRO A 60 -8.01 5.48 -9.46
N ASP A 61 -9.07 5.63 -8.68
CA ASP A 61 -9.81 6.89 -8.65
C ASP A 61 -9.22 7.89 -7.67
N LEU A 62 -8.18 7.49 -6.94
CA LEU A 62 -7.55 8.35 -5.96
C LEU A 62 -6.65 9.37 -6.66
N THR A 63 -6.90 10.64 -6.41
CA THR A 63 -6.09 11.71 -7.00
C THR A 63 -5.00 12.12 -6.00
N ASP A 64 -4.05 12.92 -6.47
CA ASP A 64 -3.02 13.45 -5.57
C ASP A 64 -3.62 14.31 -4.46
N ALA A 65 -4.66 15.09 -4.80
CA ALA A 65 -5.33 15.89 -3.79
C ALA A 65 -6.03 15.02 -2.75
N ASP A 66 -6.66 13.94 -3.19
CA ASP A 66 -7.27 12.99 -2.26
C ASP A 66 -6.23 12.39 -1.33
N LEU A 67 -5.08 12.02 -1.89
CA LEU A 67 -4.02 11.41 -1.10
C LEU A 67 -3.47 12.35 -0.04
N GLU A 68 -3.37 13.64 -0.35
CA GLU A 68 -2.92 14.62 0.63
C GLU A 68 -3.84 14.71 1.83
N ASN A 69 -5.11 14.40 1.64
CA ASN A 69 -6.11 14.47 2.71
C ASN A 69 -6.40 13.11 3.33
N ALA A 70 -5.65 12.10 2.95
CA ALA A 70 -5.86 10.75 3.47
C ALA A 70 -5.24 10.60 4.85
N ASP A 71 -5.81 9.71 5.63
CA ASP A 71 -5.26 9.39 6.93
C ASP A 71 -3.94 8.64 6.77
N VAL A 72 -2.93 9.05 7.51
CA VAL A 72 -1.61 8.43 7.44
C VAL A 72 -1.67 6.93 7.72
N ASP A 73 -2.42 6.55 8.74
CA ASP A 73 -2.51 5.13 9.10
C ASP A 73 -3.16 4.31 7.99
N ASP A 74 -4.17 4.86 7.33
CA ASP A 74 -4.83 4.16 6.23
C ASP A 74 -3.86 3.96 5.05
N VAL A 75 -3.10 5.00 4.72
CA VAL A 75 -2.13 4.92 3.63
C VAL A 75 -1.06 3.88 3.95
N MET A 76 -0.51 3.96 5.15
CA MET A 76 0.55 3.03 5.56
C MET A 76 0.03 1.59 5.64
N ASN A 77 -1.18 1.41 6.16
CA ASN A 77 -1.76 0.07 6.25
C ASN A 77 -2.03 -0.53 4.88
N THR A 78 -2.48 0.30 3.93
CA THR A 78 -2.72 -0.18 2.57
C THR A 78 -1.43 -0.74 1.98
N PHE A 79 -0.34 0.01 2.12
CA PHE A 79 0.95 -0.43 1.60
C PHE A 79 1.45 -1.67 2.32
N LYS A 80 1.31 -1.71 3.66
CA LYS A 80 1.73 -2.87 4.44
C LYS A 80 0.96 -4.13 4.05
N GLN A 81 -0.33 -4.00 3.82
CA GLN A 81 -1.13 -5.15 3.41
C GLN A 81 -0.73 -5.66 2.04
N LEU A 82 -0.38 -4.74 1.13
CA LEU A 82 0.10 -5.13 -0.18
C LEU A 82 1.41 -5.90 -0.06
N LEU A 83 2.34 -5.40 0.74
CA LEU A 83 3.61 -6.08 0.96
C LEU A 83 3.42 -7.42 1.68
N ALA A 84 2.45 -7.49 2.58
CA ALA A 84 2.15 -8.73 3.27
C ALA A 84 1.65 -9.81 2.31
N LYS A 85 0.84 -9.41 1.32
CA LYS A 85 0.41 -10.36 0.30
C LYS A 85 1.60 -10.87 -0.49
N ALA A 86 2.50 -9.96 -0.87
CA ALA A 86 3.70 -10.34 -1.59
C ALA A 86 4.57 -11.23 -0.73
N GLY A 87 4.72 -10.87 0.53
CA GLY A 87 5.52 -11.63 1.47
C GLY A 87 4.97 -13.02 1.77
N ALA A 88 3.64 -13.15 1.73
CA ALA A 88 3.03 -14.45 1.98
C ALA A 88 3.46 -15.49 0.95
N ILE A 89 3.77 -15.04 -0.25
CA ILE A 89 4.21 -15.96 -1.30
C ILE A 89 5.72 -16.02 -1.39
N GLY A 90 6.36 -14.87 -1.61
CA GLY A 90 7.80 -14.82 -1.76
C GLY A 90 8.53 -14.87 -0.44
N GLY A 91 8.15 -13.98 0.46
CA GLY A 91 8.79 -13.86 1.76
C GLY A 91 8.48 -15.02 2.68
N GLY A 92 7.28 -15.56 2.57
CA GLY A 92 6.90 -16.69 3.38
C GLY A 92 7.78 -17.88 3.14
N ARG A 93 8.11 -18.13 1.89
CA ARG A 93 9.01 -19.22 1.54
C ARG A 93 10.40 -18.96 2.10
N LYS A 94 10.84 -17.73 1.96
CA LYS A 94 12.14 -17.34 2.46
C LYS A 94 12.20 -17.53 3.96
N ASN A 95 11.17 -17.12 4.65
CA ASN A 95 11.11 -17.28 6.09
C ASN A 95 11.06 -18.74 6.50
N ALA A 96 10.32 -19.51 5.77
CA ALA A 96 10.22 -20.94 6.08
C ALA A 96 11.58 -21.61 5.93
N VAL A 97 12.34 -21.15 4.98
CA VAL A 97 13.66 -21.69 4.77
C VAL A 97 14.65 -21.14 5.78
N GLY A 98 14.56 -19.86 6.01
CA GLY A 98 15.54 -19.22 6.87
C GLY A 98 15.23 -19.33 8.33
N ALA A 99 13.97 -19.47 8.64
CA ALA A 99 13.59 -19.52 9.99
C ALA A 99 13.55 -20.86 10.53
N GLU A 100 13.40 -21.39 9.63
CA GLU A 100 13.31 -22.37 10.00
C GLU A 100 13.97 -22.74 10.49
#